data_a56f790c23497d375948e2c82679eac7
#
_entry.id   a56f790c23497d375948e2c82679eac7
#
_cell.length_a   1.000
_cell.length_b   1.000
_cell.length_c   1.000
_cell.angle_alpha   90.00
_cell.angle_beta   90.00
_cell.angle_gamma   90.00
#
_symmetry.space_group_name_H-M   'P 1'
#
loop_
_entity.id
_entity.type
_entity.pdbx_description
1 polymer ?
#
loop_
_entity_poly.entity_id
_entity_poly.type
_entity_poly.pdbx_seq_one_letter_code
_entity_poly.pdbx_strand_id
1 'polypeptide(L)'
;SSAGRSSQRSCSKDNAIPNEATAQLLCEDLPALERLAAAWQSQLRHEYAPAEPDLTITVTPNEKTACAVLTEESAERVLCMLLCVPNGIQAMSGSLPGLVQTSLNLGILTTGDDAVELHFGVRSSVASQKEMLTERLTVLTHQLGGTVEVFGDYPAWEYRAESPLRELMCEVYR
;
A
#
# COMPACT_ATOMS: atom_id res chain seq x y z
N SER A 1 22.75 -0.42 -11.55
CA SER A 1 22.10 0.55 -10.65
C SER A 1 21.67 -0.20 -9.39
N SER A 2 22.31 0.10 -8.28
CA SER A 2 21.90 -0.43 -6.97
C SER A 2 20.70 0.35 -6.45
N ALA A 3 19.64 -0.36 -6.07
CA ALA A 3 18.47 0.25 -5.45
C ALA A 3 18.83 0.73 -4.04
N GLY A 4 18.46 1.94 -3.71
CA GLY A 4 18.73 2.55 -2.44
C GLY A 4 17.60 2.38 -1.42
N ARG A 5 17.83 2.87 -0.22
CA ARG A 5 16.87 2.89 0.89
C ARG A 5 15.61 3.64 0.51
N SER A 6 14.45 3.00 0.59
CA SER A 6 13.16 3.69 0.51
C SER A 6 12.64 3.91 1.94
N SER A 7 12.28 5.13 2.27
CA SER A 7 11.51 5.42 3.48
C SER A 7 10.23 6.12 3.08
N GLN A 8 9.11 5.52 3.40
CA GLN A 8 7.82 6.16 3.25
C GLN A 8 7.53 6.92 4.54
N ARG A 9 7.45 8.25 4.48
CA ARG A 9 6.79 9.02 5.53
C ARG A 9 5.32 9.09 5.19
N SER A 10 4.62 8.01 5.46
CA SER A 10 3.18 8.10 5.53
C SER A 10 2.76 8.67 6.89
N CYS A 11 1.59 9.25 6.96
CA CYS A 11 0.85 9.44 8.19
C CYS A 11 1.04 8.19 9.06
N SER A 12 1.41 8.30 10.32
CA SER A 12 1.71 7.22 11.28
C SER A 12 0.51 6.32 11.59
N LYS A 13 -0.41 6.16 10.66
CA LYS A 13 -1.63 5.36 10.77
C LYS A 13 -1.65 4.38 9.61
N ASP A 14 -1.48 3.11 9.93
CA ASP A 14 -1.67 1.95 9.06
C ASP A 14 -3.04 1.90 8.35
N ASN A 15 -3.99 2.70 8.80
CA ASN A 15 -5.36 2.84 8.33
C ASN A 15 -5.58 4.02 7.36
N ALA A 16 -4.54 4.62 6.83
CA ALA A 16 -4.63 5.71 5.87
C ALA A 16 -3.98 5.34 4.54
N ILE A 17 -4.56 5.81 3.42
CA ILE A 17 -3.91 5.72 2.12
C ILE A 17 -2.71 6.66 2.15
N PRO A 18 -1.48 6.20 1.84
CA PRO A 18 -0.31 7.05 1.80
C PRO A 18 -0.47 8.14 0.75
N ASN A 19 -0.15 9.37 1.12
CA ASN A 19 -0.15 10.52 0.23
C ASN A 19 1.26 11.01 -0.14
N GLU A 20 2.29 10.42 0.47
CA GLU A 20 3.69 10.76 0.24
C GLU A 20 4.56 9.50 0.30
N ALA A 21 5.54 9.42 -0.58
CA ALA A 21 6.58 8.39 -0.53
C ALA A 21 7.94 8.99 -0.85
N THR A 22 8.97 8.55 -0.14
CA THR A 22 10.37 8.97 -0.36
C THR A 22 11.25 7.75 -0.59
N ALA A 23 12.05 7.77 -1.66
CA ALA A 23 13.06 6.76 -1.92
C ALA A 23 14.45 7.41 -1.94
N GLN A 24 15.43 6.78 -1.32
CA GLN A 24 16.85 7.17 -1.44
C GLN A 24 17.54 6.20 -2.40
N LEU A 25 18.15 6.72 -3.44
CA LEU A 25 18.76 5.94 -4.50
C LEU A 25 20.24 6.27 -4.63
N LEU A 26 21.08 5.25 -4.84
CA LEU A 26 22.41 5.47 -5.39
C LEU A 26 22.28 5.56 -6.92
N CYS A 27 22.70 6.69 -7.48
CA CYS A 27 22.53 6.96 -8.91
C CYS A 27 23.84 7.55 -9.46
N GLU A 28 24.32 6.97 -10.55
CA GLU A 28 25.51 7.47 -11.27
C GLU A 28 25.14 8.52 -12.34
N ASP A 29 23.91 8.50 -12.85
CA ASP A 29 23.40 9.42 -13.87
C ASP A 29 22.19 10.19 -13.33
N LEU A 30 22.47 11.25 -12.54
CA LEU A 30 21.44 12.12 -12.01
C LEU A 30 20.56 12.76 -13.10
N PRO A 31 21.08 13.28 -14.22
CA PRO A 31 20.26 13.79 -15.31
C PRO A 31 19.29 12.76 -15.89
N ALA A 32 19.67 11.50 -15.97
CA ALA A 32 18.77 10.45 -16.44
C ALA A 32 17.63 10.19 -15.43
N LEU A 33 17.94 10.19 -14.13
CA LEU A 33 16.94 10.05 -13.07
C LEU A 33 15.94 11.21 -13.08
N GLU A 34 16.42 12.45 -13.25
CA GLU A 34 15.57 13.63 -13.33
C GLU A 34 14.62 13.58 -14.56
N ARG A 35 15.14 13.19 -15.72
CA ARG A 35 14.31 12.99 -16.92
C ARG A 35 13.23 11.92 -16.70
N LEU A 36 13.57 10.80 -16.07
CA LEU A 36 12.64 9.73 -15.74
C LEU A 36 11.54 10.22 -14.77
N ALA A 37 11.91 10.92 -13.71
CA ALA A 37 10.99 11.48 -12.73
C ALA A 37 10.02 12.48 -13.38
N ALA A 38 10.52 13.35 -14.26
CA ALA A 38 9.70 14.31 -15.00
C ALA A 38 8.70 13.61 -15.95
N ALA A 39 9.15 12.56 -16.65
CA ALA A 39 8.30 11.78 -17.54
C ALA A 39 7.18 11.07 -16.77
N TRP A 40 7.51 10.44 -15.64
CA TRP A 40 6.53 9.79 -14.77
C TRP A 40 5.56 10.79 -14.14
N GLN A 41 6.05 11.93 -13.67
CA GLN A 41 5.17 12.99 -13.15
C GLN A 41 4.14 13.44 -14.20
N SER A 42 4.57 13.63 -15.45
CA SER A 42 3.68 14.02 -16.56
C SER A 42 2.61 12.96 -16.82
N GLN A 43 3.01 11.68 -16.87
CA GLN A 43 2.11 10.57 -17.09
C GLN A 43 1.09 10.41 -15.95
N LEU A 44 1.56 10.40 -14.70
CA LEU A 44 0.71 10.24 -13.52
C LEU A 44 -0.24 11.42 -13.34
N ARG A 45 0.21 12.64 -13.59
CA ARG A 45 -0.68 13.82 -13.59
C ARG A 45 -1.77 13.73 -14.64
N HIS A 46 -1.48 13.20 -15.82
CA HIS A 46 -2.49 12.98 -16.84
C HIS A 46 -3.51 11.91 -16.41
N GLU A 47 -3.05 10.84 -15.82
CA GLU A 47 -3.88 9.70 -15.38
C GLU A 47 -4.76 10.05 -14.18
N TYR A 48 -4.20 10.76 -13.21
CA TYR A 48 -4.87 11.07 -11.93
C TYR A 48 -5.36 12.52 -11.80
N ALA A 49 -5.34 13.32 -12.86
CA ALA A 49 -5.70 14.74 -12.84
C ALA A 49 -7.00 15.09 -12.10
N PRO A 50 -8.10 14.31 -12.17
CA PRO A 50 -9.33 14.63 -11.46
C PRO A 50 -9.24 14.40 -9.94
N ALA A 51 -8.39 13.45 -9.48
CA ALA A 51 -8.29 13.05 -8.09
C ALA A 51 -7.09 13.70 -7.38
N GLU A 52 -5.96 13.85 -8.09
CA GLU A 52 -4.67 14.28 -7.53
C GLU A 52 -4.02 15.37 -8.40
N PRO A 53 -4.61 16.57 -8.48
CA PRO A 53 -4.12 17.65 -9.34
C PRO A 53 -2.73 18.15 -8.94
N ASP A 54 -2.37 18.03 -7.66
CA ASP A 54 -1.12 18.52 -7.07
C ASP A 54 -0.02 17.46 -7.02
N LEU A 55 -0.20 16.28 -7.65
CA LEU A 55 0.80 15.22 -7.67
C LEU A 55 2.14 15.73 -8.19
N THR A 56 3.20 15.53 -7.41
CA THR A 56 4.57 15.95 -7.74
C THR A 56 5.57 14.84 -7.50
N ILE A 57 6.57 14.73 -8.36
CA ILE A 57 7.75 13.88 -8.18
C ILE A 57 8.97 14.79 -8.22
N THR A 58 9.72 14.83 -7.13
CA THR A 58 10.93 15.65 -7.01
C THR A 58 12.16 14.78 -6.83
N VAL A 59 13.24 15.15 -7.50
CA VAL A 59 14.57 14.56 -7.30
C VAL A 59 15.42 15.58 -6.57
N THR A 60 15.94 15.20 -5.40
CA THR A 60 16.80 16.07 -4.60
C THR A 60 18.16 15.39 -4.44
N PRO A 61 19.24 15.96 -5.00
CA PRO A 61 20.58 15.45 -4.78
C PRO A 61 20.94 15.50 -3.29
N ASN A 62 21.56 14.42 -2.79
CA ASN A 62 22.02 14.33 -1.43
C ASN A 62 23.53 14.03 -1.43
N GLU A 63 24.31 14.90 -0.82
CA GLU A 63 25.77 14.77 -0.75
C GLU A 63 26.27 13.73 0.27
N LYS A 64 25.38 13.06 1.00
CA LYS A 64 25.74 12.00 1.94
C LYS A 64 26.30 10.78 1.21
N THR A 65 27.60 10.63 1.25
CA THR A 65 28.38 9.64 0.50
C THR A 65 28.38 8.23 1.09
N ALA A 66 27.84 8.01 2.27
CA ALA A 66 27.84 6.71 2.92
C ALA A 66 26.43 6.38 3.45
N CYS A 67 25.70 5.59 2.71
CA CYS A 67 24.46 4.96 3.20
C CYS A 67 24.51 3.46 2.88
N ALA A 68 23.95 2.65 3.78
CA ALA A 68 23.66 1.25 3.48
C ALA A 68 22.59 1.20 2.39
N VAL A 69 22.77 0.35 1.40
CA VAL A 69 21.82 0.11 0.32
C VAL A 69 21.37 -1.35 0.36
N LEU A 70 20.19 -1.62 -0.16
CA LEU A 70 19.75 -2.97 -0.38
C LEU A 70 20.68 -3.67 -1.36
N THR A 71 20.94 -4.96 -1.13
CA THR A 71 21.55 -5.79 -2.15
C THR A 71 20.64 -5.88 -3.37
N GLU A 72 21.18 -6.20 -4.53
CA GLU A 72 20.40 -6.39 -5.76
C GLU A 72 19.26 -7.40 -5.55
N GLU A 73 19.58 -8.55 -4.95
CA GLU A 73 18.59 -9.57 -4.63
C GLU A 73 17.48 -9.07 -3.68
N SER A 74 17.84 -8.33 -2.64
CA SER A 74 16.85 -7.75 -1.72
C SER A 74 15.97 -6.70 -2.39
N ALA A 75 16.57 -5.87 -3.25
CA ALA A 75 15.83 -4.88 -4.03
C ALA A 75 14.84 -5.53 -5.00
N GLU A 76 15.25 -6.60 -5.69
CA GLU A 76 14.38 -7.37 -6.59
C GLU A 76 13.20 -7.99 -5.84
N ARG A 77 13.42 -8.55 -4.65
CA ARG A 77 12.36 -9.12 -3.80
C ARG A 77 11.35 -8.04 -3.38
N VAL A 78 11.82 -6.87 -2.93
CA VAL A 78 10.95 -5.75 -2.55
C VAL A 78 10.15 -5.24 -3.76
N LEU A 79 10.80 -5.07 -4.91
CA LEU A 79 10.12 -4.64 -6.14
C LEU A 79 9.08 -5.68 -6.60
N CYS A 80 9.42 -6.96 -6.55
CA CYS A 80 8.48 -8.04 -6.86
C CYS A 80 7.27 -7.99 -5.92
N MET A 81 7.48 -7.81 -4.62
CA MET A 81 6.40 -7.67 -3.64
C MET A 81 5.49 -6.49 -4.01
N LEU A 82 6.06 -5.30 -4.23
CA LEU A 82 5.29 -4.09 -4.54
C LEU A 82 4.51 -4.18 -5.85
N LEU A 83 5.04 -4.87 -6.85
CA LEU A 83 4.38 -5.04 -8.15
C LEU A 83 3.30 -6.13 -8.13
N CYS A 84 3.47 -7.19 -7.34
CA CYS A 84 2.61 -8.36 -7.36
C CYS A 84 1.52 -8.33 -6.27
N VAL A 85 1.74 -7.55 -5.19
CA VAL A 85 0.75 -7.46 -4.11
C VAL A 85 -0.51 -6.76 -4.59
N PRO A 86 -1.70 -7.33 -4.31
CA PRO A 86 -2.94 -6.60 -4.58
C PRO A 86 -3.02 -5.34 -3.71
N ASN A 87 -3.59 -4.27 -4.24
CA ASN A 87 -3.82 -3.04 -3.48
C ASN A 87 -5.14 -2.39 -3.93
N GLY A 88 -5.79 -1.63 -3.05
CA GLY A 88 -7.05 -0.96 -3.31
C GLY A 88 -8.27 -1.87 -3.16
N ILE A 89 -9.32 -1.55 -3.90
CA ILE A 89 -10.59 -2.27 -3.86
C ILE A 89 -10.43 -3.65 -4.52
N GLN A 90 -10.76 -4.70 -3.79
CA GLN A 90 -10.70 -6.07 -4.26
C GLN A 90 -12.08 -6.62 -4.66
N ALA A 91 -13.13 -6.18 -3.97
CA ALA A 91 -14.51 -6.55 -4.31
C ALA A 91 -15.51 -5.46 -3.89
N MET A 92 -16.53 -5.30 -4.71
CA MET A 92 -17.71 -4.49 -4.38
C MET A 92 -18.83 -5.39 -3.85
N SER A 93 -19.69 -4.83 -3.00
CA SER A 93 -20.85 -5.55 -2.49
C SER A 93 -21.84 -5.88 -3.61
N GLY A 94 -22.22 -7.14 -3.71
CA GLY A 94 -23.27 -7.59 -4.64
C GLY A 94 -24.68 -7.20 -4.20
N SER A 95 -24.87 -6.88 -2.91
CA SER A 95 -26.18 -6.55 -2.34
C SER A 95 -26.41 -5.03 -2.16
N LEU A 96 -25.35 -4.25 -2.06
CA LEU A 96 -25.40 -2.80 -1.88
C LEU A 96 -24.56 -2.09 -2.95
N PRO A 97 -25.19 -1.49 -3.97
CA PRO A 97 -24.46 -0.74 -4.99
C PRO A 97 -23.62 0.39 -4.39
N GLY A 98 -22.37 0.51 -4.83
CA GLY A 98 -21.45 1.53 -4.39
C GLY A 98 -20.71 1.24 -3.06
N LEU A 99 -21.05 0.15 -2.36
CA LEU A 99 -20.35 -0.24 -1.13
C LEU A 99 -19.14 -1.13 -1.46
N VAL A 100 -17.97 -0.74 -0.96
CA VAL A 100 -16.76 -1.58 -1.00
C VAL A 100 -16.93 -2.72 0.01
N GLN A 101 -16.86 -3.95 -0.47
CA GLN A 101 -16.96 -5.16 0.35
C GLN A 101 -15.60 -5.60 0.89
N THR A 102 -14.58 -5.55 0.04
CA THR A 102 -13.24 -6.03 0.36
C THR A 102 -12.20 -5.07 -0.20
N SER A 103 -11.25 -4.68 0.62
CA SER A 103 -10.14 -3.81 0.23
C SER A 103 -8.85 -4.18 0.94
N LEU A 104 -7.74 -3.82 0.33
CA LEU A 104 -6.39 -3.96 0.86
C LEU A 104 -5.66 -2.64 0.64
N ASN A 105 -4.97 -2.17 1.64
CA ASN A 105 -4.17 -0.94 1.57
C ASN A 105 -2.76 -1.18 2.11
N LEU A 106 -1.74 -0.87 1.30
CA LEU A 106 -0.38 -0.73 1.80
C LEU A 106 -0.25 0.64 2.46
N GLY A 107 -0.35 0.69 3.78
CA GLY A 107 -0.33 1.94 4.56
C GLY A 107 1.07 2.43 4.88
N ILE A 108 1.99 1.52 5.22
CA ILE A 108 3.34 1.88 5.66
C ILE A 108 4.36 0.96 4.97
N LEU A 109 5.45 1.56 4.50
CA LEU A 109 6.65 0.87 4.06
C LEU A 109 7.85 1.51 4.75
N THR A 110 8.64 0.71 5.45
CA THR A 110 9.88 1.16 6.09
C THR A 110 11.05 0.29 5.70
N THR A 111 12.21 0.90 5.50
CA THR A 111 13.46 0.18 5.27
C THR A 111 14.36 0.34 6.50
N GLY A 112 14.50 -0.73 7.25
CA GLY A 112 15.42 -0.85 8.38
C GLY A 112 16.81 -1.30 7.95
N ASP A 113 17.66 -1.60 8.93
CA ASP A 113 19.02 -2.09 8.66
C ASP A 113 19.00 -3.58 8.25
N ASP A 114 18.08 -4.36 8.80
CA ASP A 114 18.01 -5.81 8.59
C ASP A 114 16.81 -6.26 7.75
N ALA A 115 15.77 -5.43 7.62
CA ALA A 115 14.53 -5.79 6.93
C ALA A 115 13.85 -4.60 6.27
N VAL A 116 13.05 -4.91 5.26
CA VAL A 116 12.03 -4.02 4.72
C VAL A 116 10.67 -4.49 5.23
N GLU A 117 9.95 -3.61 5.92
CA GLU A 117 8.65 -3.89 6.50
C GLU A 117 7.54 -3.22 5.70
N LEU A 118 6.48 -3.98 5.42
CA LEU A 118 5.29 -3.50 4.74
C LEU A 118 4.07 -3.79 5.62
N HIS A 119 3.32 -2.75 5.96
CA HIS A 119 2.10 -2.88 6.76
C HIS A 119 0.87 -2.74 5.87
N PHE A 120 0.03 -3.77 5.90
CA PHE A 120 -1.19 -3.83 5.10
C PHE A 120 -2.43 -3.77 5.99
N GLY A 121 -3.37 -2.91 5.64
CA GLY A 121 -4.71 -2.90 6.20
C GLY A 121 -5.65 -3.74 5.33
N VAL A 122 -6.04 -4.93 5.79
CA VAL A 122 -7.01 -5.80 5.11
C VAL A 122 -8.39 -5.56 5.70
N ARG A 123 -9.38 -5.28 4.87
CA ARG A 123 -10.76 -5.06 5.29
C ARG A 123 -11.72 -5.86 4.41
N SER A 124 -12.62 -6.57 5.03
CA SER A 124 -13.72 -7.25 4.35
C SER A 124 -14.90 -7.43 5.29
N SER A 125 -16.11 -7.29 4.78
CA SER A 125 -17.33 -7.71 5.47
C SER A 125 -17.57 -9.22 5.32
N VAL A 126 -16.81 -9.93 4.44
CA VAL A 126 -16.93 -11.37 4.19
C VAL A 126 -15.66 -12.07 4.68
N ALA A 127 -15.82 -13.00 5.61
CA ALA A 127 -14.72 -13.69 6.28
C ALA A 127 -13.80 -14.42 5.29
N SER A 128 -14.37 -15.20 4.37
CA SER A 128 -13.58 -15.95 3.39
C SER A 128 -12.75 -15.07 2.45
N GLN A 129 -13.21 -13.87 2.13
CA GLN A 129 -12.45 -12.92 1.32
C GLN A 129 -11.30 -12.27 2.12
N LYS A 130 -11.52 -12.01 3.41
CA LYS A 130 -10.47 -11.54 4.31
C LYS A 130 -9.36 -12.60 4.42
N GLU A 131 -9.74 -13.85 4.69
CA GLU A 131 -8.84 -14.99 4.78
C GLU A 131 -8.04 -15.18 3.49
N MET A 132 -8.70 -15.16 2.34
CA MET A 132 -8.04 -15.29 1.03
C MET A 132 -6.99 -14.20 0.79
N LEU A 133 -7.27 -12.94 1.13
CA LEU A 133 -6.29 -11.86 0.98
C LEU A 133 -5.10 -12.03 1.92
N THR A 134 -5.35 -12.42 3.17
CA THR A 134 -4.31 -12.70 4.15
C THR A 134 -3.43 -13.86 3.69
N GLU A 135 -4.03 -14.93 3.15
CA GLU A 135 -3.31 -16.06 2.59
C GLU A 135 -2.46 -15.67 1.38
N ARG A 136 -2.99 -14.85 0.45
CA ARG A 136 -2.21 -14.34 -0.69
C ARG A 136 -0.99 -13.54 -0.27
N LEU A 137 -1.15 -12.65 0.71
CA LEU A 137 -0.02 -11.92 1.30
C LEU A 137 1.01 -12.86 1.91
N THR A 138 0.54 -13.85 2.68
CA THR A 138 1.40 -14.83 3.35
C THR A 138 2.20 -15.65 2.35
N VAL A 139 1.53 -16.21 1.34
CA VAL A 139 2.20 -17.03 0.31
C VAL A 139 3.21 -16.19 -0.46
N LEU A 140 2.84 -14.99 -0.92
CA LEU A 140 3.74 -14.12 -1.66
C LEU A 140 4.97 -13.75 -0.83
N THR A 141 4.77 -13.36 0.42
CA THR A 141 5.87 -12.98 1.34
C THR A 141 6.82 -14.15 1.58
N HIS A 142 6.28 -15.36 1.83
CA HIS A 142 7.11 -16.54 2.05
C HIS A 142 7.90 -16.93 0.79
N GLN A 143 7.31 -16.82 -0.40
CA GLN A 143 8.01 -17.07 -1.67
C GLN A 143 9.16 -16.09 -1.90
N LEU A 144 9.05 -14.88 -1.37
CA LEU A 144 10.10 -13.86 -1.42
C LEU A 144 11.08 -13.95 -0.23
N GLY A 145 10.95 -14.99 0.63
CA GLY A 145 11.85 -15.23 1.76
C GLY A 145 11.59 -14.36 2.98
N GLY A 146 10.42 -13.72 3.06
CA GLY A 146 9.97 -12.92 4.19
C GLY A 146 9.12 -13.70 5.19
N THR A 147 8.69 -13.00 6.23
CA THR A 147 7.78 -13.49 7.28
C THR A 147 6.56 -12.61 7.38
N VAL A 148 5.44 -13.16 7.84
CA VAL A 148 4.18 -12.43 8.02
C VAL A 148 3.74 -12.52 9.47
N GLU A 149 3.33 -11.40 10.01
CA GLU A 149 2.64 -11.31 11.29
C GLU A 149 1.24 -10.72 11.06
N VAL A 150 0.23 -11.35 11.63
CA VAL A 150 -1.17 -10.86 11.58
C VAL A 150 -1.56 -10.37 12.95
N PHE A 151 -1.99 -9.13 13.06
CA PHE A 151 -2.43 -8.52 14.30
C PHE A 151 -3.74 -7.75 14.12
N GLY A 152 -4.43 -7.50 15.24
CA GLY A 152 -5.69 -6.74 15.22
C GLY A 152 -6.81 -7.42 14.44
N ASP A 153 -6.76 -8.76 14.31
CA ASP A 153 -7.81 -9.49 13.62
C ASP A 153 -9.12 -9.47 14.44
N TYR A 154 -10.22 -9.16 13.75
CA TYR A 154 -11.55 -9.19 14.29
C TYR A 154 -12.53 -9.82 13.31
N PRO A 155 -13.64 -10.41 13.80
CA PRO A 155 -14.62 -11.06 12.94
C PRO A 155 -15.19 -10.09 11.91
N ALA A 156 -15.34 -10.58 10.69
CA ALA A 156 -16.13 -9.90 9.67
C ALA A 156 -17.62 -10.04 9.99
N TRP A 157 -18.41 -9.02 9.64
CA TRP A 157 -19.86 -9.12 9.67
C TRP A 157 -20.46 -8.63 8.35
N GLU A 158 -21.24 -9.52 7.76
CA GLU A 158 -21.91 -9.22 6.51
C GLU A 158 -23.10 -8.29 6.73
N TYR A 159 -23.38 -7.47 5.72
CA TYR A 159 -24.60 -6.67 5.70
C TYR A 159 -25.84 -7.56 5.71
N ARG A 160 -26.77 -7.28 6.60
CA ARG A 160 -28.10 -7.89 6.65
C ARG A 160 -29.14 -6.87 6.20
N ALA A 161 -29.91 -7.21 5.17
CA ALA A 161 -30.99 -6.35 4.66
C ALA A 161 -32.06 -6.12 5.74
N GLU A 162 -32.38 -7.17 6.50
CA GLU A 162 -33.31 -7.12 7.62
C GLU A 162 -32.51 -7.12 8.94
N SER A 163 -32.69 -6.10 9.75
CA SER A 163 -32.00 -5.95 11.04
C SER A 163 -32.91 -5.23 12.03
N PRO A 164 -33.55 -5.97 12.96
CA PRO A 164 -34.42 -5.38 13.98
C PRO A 164 -33.72 -4.32 14.83
N LEU A 165 -32.42 -4.51 15.09
CA LEU A 165 -31.61 -3.52 15.81
C LEU A 165 -31.50 -2.21 15.02
N ARG A 166 -31.23 -2.29 13.72
CA ARG A 166 -31.13 -1.08 12.87
C ARG A 166 -32.48 -0.38 12.78
N GLU A 167 -33.56 -1.09 12.63
CA GLU A 167 -34.92 -0.55 12.61
C GLU A 167 -35.23 0.20 13.90
N LEU A 168 -34.97 -0.42 15.04
CA LEU A 168 -35.12 0.18 16.37
C LEU A 168 -34.27 1.46 16.51
N MET A 169 -33.01 1.39 16.09
CA MET A 169 -32.12 2.58 16.13
C MET A 169 -32.63 3.72 15.24
N CYS A 170 -33.14 3.41 14.05
CA CYS A 170 -33.75 4.41 13.16
C CYS A 170 -35.01 5.05 13.75
N GLU A 171 -35.79 4.31 14.52
CA GLU A 171 -36.96 4.83 15.22
C GLU A 171 -36.57 5.77 16.38
N VAL A 172 -35.54 5.43 17.14
CA VAL A 172 -35.08 6.23 18.29
C VAL A 172 -34.42 7.54 17.86
N TYR A 173 -33.81 7.58 16.65
CA TYR A 173 -33.11 8.76 16.15
C TYR A 173 -33.95 9.62 15.18
N ARG A 174 -35.24 9.33 14.99
CA ARG A 174 -36.21 10.17 14.29
C ARG A 174 -36.94 11.11 15.25
#